data_4ca96ff0cf63095a545613112b702be0
#
_entry.id   4ca96ff0cf63095a545613112b702be0
#
_cell.length_a   1.000
_cell.length_b   1.000
_cell.length_c   1.000
_cell.angle_alpha   90.00
_cell.angle_beta   90.00
_cell.angle_gamma   90.00
#
_symmetry.space_group_name_H-M   'P 1'
#
loop_
_entity.id
_entity.type
_entity.pdbx_description
1 polymer ?
#
loop_
_entity_poly.entity_id
_entity_poly.type
_entity_poly.pdbx_seq_one_letter_code
_entity_poly.pdbx_strand_id
1 'polypeptide(L)'
;MSVHVEELFRRLLGYRWAVLSVHIGLFIAGIMGASTVRVDYSAEQFLVFGGDSQEVFEEYKSHFPREDLQVSAFLEVKGPISVDEYKDLKKLADGFTEVGLDPVRWIGGTQFVQESVIGGESIIEIVRLEDRSDISNVMLEEILETRREHPLFEGSLWNKDLTVFGVHGYLDPDKNTDSHRREVTTALQAVLDDLKPTSGRVVLSGLPVLRTTIPLALEADMSKLLGIGII
;
A
#
# COMPACT_ATOMS: atom_id res chain seq x y z
N MET A 1 46.25 -41.89 -6.12
CA MET A 1 45.18 -40.86 -6.45
C MET A 1 45.72 -39.43 -6.47
N SER A 2 46.90 -39.12 -5.98
CA SER A 2 47.46 -37.77 -5.88
C SER A 2 48.15 -37.23 -7.16
N VAL A 3 48.76 -38.07 -7.97
CA VAL A 3 49.55 -37.66 -9.15
C VAL A 3 48.68 -37.05 -10.26
N HIS A 4 47.49 -37.55 -10.48
CA HIS A 4 46.58 -37.03 -11.51
C HIS A 4 45.98 -35.66 -11.16
N VAL A 5 45.80 -35.36 -9.87
CA VAL A 5 45.31 -34.07 -9.40
C VAL A 5 46.39 -33.00 -9.61
N GLU A 6 47.63 -33.30 -9.32
CA GLU A 6 48.73 -32.35 -9.47
C GLU A 6 48.99 -31.97 -10.95
N GLU A 7 48.89 -32.97 -11.86
CA GLU A 7 49.02 -32.73 -13.29
C GLU A 7 47.86 -31.91 -13.87
N LEU A 8 46.67 -32.13 -13.37
CA LEU A 8 45.49 -31.32 -13.70
C LEU A 8 45.64 -29.88 -13.26
N PHE A 9 46.08 -29.67 -12.02
CA PHE A 9 46.34 -28.33 -11.48
C PHE A 9 47.45 -27.59 -12.27
N ARG A 10 48.50 -28.28 -12.66
CA ARG A 10 49.60 -27.72 -13.45
C ARG A 10 49.13 -27.28 -14.83
N ARG A 11 48.27 -28.04 -15.48
CA ARG A 11 47.60 -27.67 -16.75
C ARG A 11 46.63 -26.49 -16.59
N LEU A 12 45.83 -26.47 -15.55
CA LEU A 12 44.92 -25.36 -15.25
C LEU A 12 45.69 -24.05 -15.00
N LEU A 13 46.81 -24.10 -14.30
CA LEU A 13 47.67 -22.92 -14.09
C LEU A 13 48.29 -22.39 -15.40
N GLY A 14 48.59 -23.27 -16.37
CA GLY A 14 49.02 -22.88 -17.72
C GLY A 14 47.95 -22.11 -18.48
N TYR A 15 46.68 -22.40 -18.24
CA TYR A 15 45.51 -21.74 -18.87
C TYR A 15 44.81 -20.73 -17.95
N ARG A 16 45.53 -20.20 -16.93
CA ARG A 16 44.96 -19.32 -15.90
C ARG A 16 44.12 -18.17 -16.46
N TRP A 17 44.52 -17.55 -17.55
CA TRP A 17 43.79 -16.46 -18.17
C TRP A 17 42.50 -16.94 -18.87
N ALA A 18 42.51 -18.12 -19.51
CA ALA A 18 41.34 -18.71 -20.09
C ALA A 18 40.33 -19.10 -19.02
N VAL A 19 40.79 -19.73 -17.93
CA VAL A 19 39.96 -20.08 -16.78
C VAL A 19 39.32 -18.83 -16.16
N LEU A 20 40.13 -17.76 -15.96
CA LEU A 20 39.65 -16.50 -15.44
C LEU A 20 38.61 -15.87 -16.37
N SER A 21 38.85 -15.84 -17.68
CA SER A 21 37.90 -15.30 -18.67
C SER A 21 36.57 -16.05 -18.67
N VAL A 22 36.59 -17.38 -18.54
CA VAL A 22 35.37 -18.19 -18.44
C VAL A 22 34.59 -17.86 -17.17
N HIS A 23 35.28 -17.71 -16.03
CA HIS A 23 34.60 -17.35 -14.77
C HIS A 23 34.01 -15.93 -14.82
N ILE A 24 34.73 -14.97 -15.38
CA ILE A 24 34.21 -13.59 -15.59
C ILE A 24 32.99 -13.65 -16.53
N GLY A 25 33.06 -14.41 -17.62
CA GLY A 25 31.94 -14.56 -18.55
C GLY A 25 30.71 -15.18 -17.89
N LEU A 26 30.89 -16.24 -17.09
CA LEU A 26 29.82 -16.86 -16.31
C LEU A 26 29.24 -15.91 -15.27
N PHE A 27 30.08 -15.13 -14.61
CA PHE A 27 29.67 -14.14 -13.62
C PHE A 27 28.82 -13.05 -14.27
N ILE A 28 29.25 -12.51 -15.41
CA ILE A 28 28.50 -11.51 -16.19
C ILE A 28 27.17 -12.10 -16.67
N ALA A 29 27.18 -13.32 -17.21
CA ALA A 29 25.98 -14.02 -17.64
C ALA A 29 25.02 -14.27 -16.46
N GLY A 30 25.54 -14.61 -15.30
CA GLY A 30 24.78 -14.77 -14.06
C GLY A 30 24.11 -13.48 -13.61
N ILE A 31 24.81 -12.35 -13.64
CA ILE A 31 24.25 -11.02 -13.34
C ILE A 31 23.16 -10.64 -14.33
N MET A 32 23.41 -10.85 -15.63
CA MET A 32 22.40 -10.58 -16.66
C MET A 32 21.17 -11.50 -16.50
N GLY A 33 21.37 -12.76 -16.18
CA GLY A 33 20.28 -13.69 -15.89
C GLY A 33 19.50 -13.30 -14.64
N ALA A 34 20.19 -12.92 -13.56
CA ALA A 34 19.56 -12.47 -12.32
C ALA A 34 18.70 -11.20 -12.52
N SER A 35 19.12 -10.29 -13.39
CA SER A 35 18.35 -9.07 -13.70
C SER A 35 17.03 -9.33 -14.43
N THR A 36 16.84 -10.52 -15.01
CA THR A 36 15.59 -10.91 -15.68
C THR A 36 14.64 -11.68 -14.76
N VAL A 37 15.11 -12.10 -13.59
CA VAL A 37 14.27 -12.80 -12.60
C VAL A 37 13.30 -11.81 -12.00
N ARG A 38 12.01 -12.00 -12.29
CA ARG A 38 10.92 -11.28 -11.63
C ARG A 38 10.42 -12.13 -10.49
N VAL A 39 10.56 -11.63 -9.29
CA VAL A 39 9.96 -12.26 -8.11
C VAL A 39 8.57 -11.66 -7.95
N ASP A 40 7.55 -12.47 -8.13
CA ASP A 40 6.18 -12.08 -7.87
C ASP A 40 5.88 -12.39 -6.39
N TYR A 41 5.63 -11.32 -5.63
CA TYR A 41 5.25 -11.39 -4.21
C TYR A 41 3.72 -11.39 -4.04
N SER A 42 2.97 -11.81 -5.07
CA SER A 42 1.53 -11.90 -4.95
C SER A 42 1.14 -12.98 -3.91
N ALA A 43 0.17 -12.66 -3.08
CA ALA A 43 -0.36 -13.63 -2.12
C ALA A 43 -0.94 -14.86 -2.85
N GLU A 44 -1.39 -14.68 -4.09
CA GLU A 44 -1.89 -15.74 -4.96
C GLU A 44 -0.83 -16.82 -5.24
N GLN A 45 0.44 -16.44 -5.34
CA GLN A 45 1.52 -17.44 -5.55
C GLN A 45 1.79 -18.30 -4.31
N PHE A 46 1.56 -17.76 -3.12
CA PHE A 46 1.64 -18.56 -1.89
C PHE A 46 0.41 -19.46 -1.72
N LEU A 47 -0.68 -19.13 -2.39
CA LEU A 47 -1.93 -19.87 -2.39
C LEU A 47 -2.09 -20.74 -3.65
N VAL A 48 -1.00 -21.10 -4.36
CA VAL A 48 -1.05 -22.03 -5.49
C VAL A 48 -1.49 -23.40 -4.99
N PHE A 49 -2.76 -23.50 -4.77
CA PHE A 49 -3.48 -24.76 -4.65
C PHE A 49 -3.82 -25.19 -6.07
N GLY A 50 -3.17 -26.23 -6.58
CA GLY A 50 -3.58 -26.80 -7.85
C GLY A 50 -5.02 -27.32 -7.76
N GLY A 51 -5.81 -27.15 -8.83
CA GLY A 51 -7.15 -27.73 -8.96
C GLY A 51 -8.31 -26.78 -8.59
N ASP A 52 -9.39 -27.35 -8.07
CA ASP A 52 -10.68 -26.69 -7.82
C ASP A 52 -10.60 -25.44 -6.96
N SER A 53 -9.57 -25.31 -6.10
CA SER A 53 -9.39 -24.16 -5.21
C SER A 53 -9.10 -22.86 -5.97
N GLN A 54 -8.47 -22.92 -7.13
CA GLN A 54 -8.20 -21.73 -7.94
C GLN A 54 -9.48 -21.24 -8.61
N GLU A 55 -10.33 -22.14 -9.09
CA GLU A 55 -11.62 -21.80 -9.69
C GLU A 55 -12.53 -21.11 -8.67
N VAL A 56 -12.64 -21.69 -7.46
CA VAL A 56 -13.39 -21.09 -6.34
C VAL A 56 -12.85 -19.71 -5.97
N PHE A 57 -11.54 -19.50 -5.97
CA PHE A 57 -10.93 -18.22 -5.67
C PHE A 57 -11.22 -17.17 -6.76
N GLU A 58 -11.18 -17.53 -8.03
CA GLU A 58 -11.55 -16.62 -9.13
C GLU A 58 -13.05 -16.28 -9.08
N GLU A 59 -13.92 -17.26 -8.78
CA GLU A 59 -15.34 -17.04 -8.57
C GLU A 59 -15.57 -16.09 -7.39
N TYR A 60 -14.88 -16.27 -6.26
CA TYR A 60 -14.93 -15.35 -5.12
C TYR A 60 -14.56 -13.92 -5.54
N LYS A 61 -13.45 -13.72 -6.24
CA LYS A 61 -13.01 -12.40 -6.72
C LYS A 61 -14.04 -11.72 -7.63
N SER A 62 -14.85 -12.49 -8.36
CA SER A 62 -15.87 -11.95 -9.26
C SER A 62 -17.09 -11.40 -8.52
N HIS A 63 -17.36 -11.88 -7.30
CA HIS A 63 -18.55 -11.55 -6.53
C HIS A 63 -18.29 -10.62 -5.34
N PHE A 64 -17.06 -10.56 -4.86
CA PHE A 64 -16.71 -9.81 -3.66
C PHE A 64 -15.74 -8.66 -3.95
N PRO A 65 -15.76 -7.59 -3.14
CA PRO A 65 -14.80 -6.50 -3.26
C PRO A 65 -13.36 -7.02 -3.22
N ARG A 66 -12.53 -6.51 -4.11
CA ARG A 66 -11.12 -6.88 -4.26
C ARG A 66 -10.28 -6.17 -3.21
N GLU A 67 -10.16 -6.75 -1.99
CA GLU A 67 -9.31 -6.20 -0.92
C GLU A 67 -7.83 -6.13 -1.32
N ASP A 68 -7.40 -6.99 -2.25
CA ASP A 68 -6.05 -6.99 -2.82
C ASP A 68 -5.73 -5.74 -3.66
N LEU A 69 -6.76 -4.96 -4.02
CA LEU A 69 -6.64 -3.69 -4.75
C LEU A 69 -6.75 -2.47 -3.82
N GLN A 70 -7.06 -2.68 -2.54
CA GLN A 70 -7.24 -1.60 -1.60
C GLN A 70 -5.90 -0.97 -1.21
N VAL A 71 -5.85 0.35 -1.34
CA VAL A 71 -4.81 1.22 -0.78
C VAL A 71 -5.44 2.01 0.36
N SER A 72 -4.74 2.13 1.47
CA SER A 72 -5.23 2.80 2.67
C SER A 72 -4.19 3.76 3.22
N ALA A 73 -4.62 4.95 3.64
CA ALA A 73 -3.80 5.83 4.45
C ALA A 73 -4.46 6.02 5.81
N PHE A 74 -3.67 5.98 6.87
CA PHE A 74 -4.14 6.15 8.24
C PHE A 74 -3.48 7.36 8.87
N LEU A 75 -4.32 8.29 9.34
CA LEU A 75 -3.89 9.43 10.14
C LEU A 75 -4.09 9.11 11.62
N GLU A 76 -3.01 9.13 12.40
CA GLU A 76 -3.03 9.05 13.85
C GLU A 76 -3.12 10.44 14.46
N VAL A 77 -4.03 10.65 15.40
CA VAL A 77 -4.24 11.92 16.12
C VAL A 77 -4.05 11.73 17.62
N LYS A 78 -3.65 12.77 18.33
CA LYS A 78 -3.32 12.68 19.77
C LYS A 78 -4.48 13.01 20.71
N GLY A 79 -5.66 13.27 20.17
CA GLY A 79 -6.85 13.63 20.93
C GLY A 79 -8.07 13.64 20.03
N PRO A 80 -9.14 14.36 20.38
CA PRO A 80 -10.27 14.56 19.47
C PRO A 80 -9.78 15.21 18.18
N ILE A 81 -10.27 14.71 17.05
CA ILE A 81 -9.89 15.23 15.73
C ILE A 81 -10.24 16.72 15.60
N SER A 82 -9.28 17.51 15.19
CA SER A 82 -9.46 18.93 14.91
C SER A 82 -9.89 19.18 13.47
N VAL A 83 -10.38 20.41 13.19
CA VAL A 83 -10.71 20.84 11.82
C VAL A 83 -9.48 20.79 10.91
N ASP A 84 -8.27 21.05 11.44
CA ASP A 84 -7.06 20.99 10.61
C ASP A 84 -6.67 19.56 10.26
N GLU A 85 -6.82 18.61 11.17
CA GLU A 85 -6.64 17.18 10.90
C GLU A 85 -7.72 16.64 9.95
N TYR A 86 -8.95 17.12 10.05
CA TYR A 86 -9.99 16.84 9.07
C TYR A 86 -9.62 17.36 7.67
N LYS A 87 -9.02 18.54 7.55
CA LYS A 87 -8.51 19.08 6.27
C LYS A 87 -7.37 18.24 5.73
N ASP A 88 -6.51 17.69 6.60
CA ASP A 88 -5.46 16.77 6.20
C ASP A 88 -6.03 15.46 5.65
N LEU A 89 -7.07 14.90 6.28
CA LEU A 89 -7.81 13.75 5.73
C LEU A 89 -8.45 14.06 4.38
N LYS A 90 -8.99 15.28 4.21
CA LYS A 90 -9.55 15.71 2.94
C LYS A 90 -8.48 15.76 1.86
N LYS A 91 -7.31 16.34 2.13
CA LYS A 91 -6.19 16.36 1.18
C LYS A 91 -5.72 14.94 0.80
N LEU A 92 -5.72 14.01 1.76
CA LEU A 92 -5.46 12.60 1.47
C LEU A 92 -6.50 12.01 0.52
N ALA A 93 -7.79 12.23 0.78
CA ALA A 93 -8.88 11.74 -0.05
C ALA A 93 -8.84 12.33 -1.46
N ASP A 94 -8.58 13.65 -1.56
CA ASP A 94 -8.39 14.34 -2.83
C ASP A 94 -7.19 13.74 -3.59
N GLY A 95 -6.04 13.52 -2.92
CA GLY A 95 -4.86 12.89 -3.51
C GLY A 95 -5.12 11.44 -3.97
N PHE A 96 -5.90 10.66 -3.23
CA PHE A 96 -6.33 9.32 -3.67
C PHE A 96 -7.15 9.39 -4.96
N THR A 97 -8.05 10.35 -5.06
CA THR A 97 -8.87 10.56 -6.26
C THR A 97 -8.01 11.02 -7.45
N GLU A 98 -7.07 11.93 -7.23
CA GLU A 98 -6.17 12.46 -8.26
C GLU A 98 -5.27 11.37 -8.87
N VAL A 99 -4.83 10.39 -8.09
CA VAL A 99 -4.04 9.26 -8.59
C VAL A 99 -4.90 8.16 -9.22
N GLY A 100 -6.23 8.36 -9.31
CA GLY A 100 -7.15 7.46 -9.99
C GLY A 100 -7.63 6.27 -9.16
N LEU A 101 -7.60 6.36 -7.83
CA LEU A 101 -8.26 5.38 -6.96
C LEU A 101 -9.76 5.66 -6.88
N ASP A 102 -10.59 4.63 -7.05
CA ASP A 102 -12.05 4.74 -7.03
C ASP A 102 -12.70 3.41 -6.59
N PRO A 103 -13.68 3.43 -5.67
CA PRO A 103 -14.15 4.57 -4.89
C PRO A 103 -13.18 4.96 -3.77
N VAL A 104 -13.14 6.26 -3.45
CA VAL A 104 -12.44 6.74 -2.25
C VAL A 104 -13.44 6.84 -1.09
N ARG A 105 -13.09 6.22 0.03
CA ARG A 105 -13.89 6.18 1.25
C ARG A 105 -13.13 6.82 2.40
N TRP A 106 -13.75 7.80 3.02
CA TRP A 106 -13.20 8.52 4.17
C TRP A 106 -14.34 9.19 4.95
N ILE A 107 -14.05 9.70 6.13
CA ILE A 107 -15.06 10.28 7.01
C ILE A 107 -15.88 11.40 6.35
N GLY A 108 -15.27 12.29 5.56
CA GLY A 108 -15.96 13.42 4.93
C GLY A 108 -16.94 13.00 3.85
N GLY A 109 -16.60 11.97 3.05
CA GLY A 109 -17.46 11.43 1.99
C GLY A 109 -18.58 10.52 2.50
N THR A 110 -18.56 10.20 3.80
CA THR A 110 -19.59 9.34 4.41
C THR A 110 -20.92 10.08 4.56
N GLN A 111 -22.01 9.40 4.19
CA GLN A 111 -23.35 9.94 4.35
C GLN A 111 -23.83 9.76 5.79
N PHE A 112 -24.27 10.85 6.39
CA PHE A 112 -24.87 10.86 7.73
C PHE A 112 -26.35 11.25 7.64
N VAL A 113 -27.16 10.53 8.39
CA VAL A 113 -28.56 10.88 8.57
C VAL A 113 -28.66 11.86 9.75
N GLN A 114 -29.12 13.06 9.50
CA GLN A 114 -29.35 14.08 10.51
C GLN A 114 -30.85 14.36 10.58
N GLU A 115 -31.41 14.32 11.80
CA GLU A 115 -32.75 14.77 12.06
C GLU A 115 -32.70 16.23 12.46
N SER A 116 -33.43 17.08 11.75
CA SER A 116 -33.61 18.49 12.08
C SER A 116 -35.10 18.80 12.25
N VAL A 117 -35.42 19.68 13.22
CA VAL A 117 -36.82 20.11 13.43
C VAL A 117 -36.95 21.52 12.86
N ILE A 118 -37.69 21.65 11.76
CA ILE A 118 -37.95 22.94 11.12
C ILE A 118 -39.46 23.20 11.18
N GLY A 119 -39.87 24.28 11.84
CA GLY A 119 -41.27 24.67 11.94
C GLY A 119 -42.17 23.69 12.74
N GLY A 120 -41.55 22.82 13.58
CA GLY A 120 -42.25 21.80 14.36
C GLY A 120 -42.40 20.45 13.64
N GLU A 121 -41.88 20.34 12.42
CA GLU A 121 -41.82 19.07 11.67
C GLU A 121 -40.41 18.48 11.72
N SER A 122 -40.33 17.16 11.93
CA SER A 122 -39.05 16.43 11.89
C SER A 122 -38.70 16.15 10.44
N ILE A 123 -37.58 16.69 10.00
CA ILE A 123 -37.02 16.48 8.66
C ILE A 123 -35.77 15.62 8.77
N ILE A 124 -35.73 14.54 8.01
CA ILE A 124 -34.56 13.66 7.89
C ILE A 124 -33.74 14.15 6.69
N GLU A 125 -32.52 14.60 6.94
CA GLU A 125 -31.59 15.06 5.92
C GLU A 125 -30.40 14.11 5.83
N ILE A 126 -29.97 13.79 4.60
CA ILE A 126 -28.74 13.04 4.36
C ILE A 126 -27.64 14.08 4.08
N VAL A 127 -26.67 14.15 4.96
CA VAL A 127 -25.58 15.13 4.90
C VAL A 127 -24.25 14.41 4.75
N ARG A 128 -23.35 14.95 3.90
CA ARG A 128 -21.93 14.61 3.89
C ARG A 128 -21.15 15.71 4.54
N LEU A 129 -20.12 15.36 5.33
CA LEU A 129 -19.27 16.36 5.94
C LEU A 129 -18.48 17.18 4.90
N GLU A 130 -18.09 16.55 3.79
CA GLU A 130 -17.34 17.23 2.72
C GLU A 130 -18.14 18.37 2.04
N ASP A 131 -19.47 18.29 2.05
CA ASP A 131 -20.37 19.30 1.45
C ASP A 131 -20.60 20.51 2.36
N ARG A 132 -20.12 20.46 3.60
CA ARG A 132 -20.32 21.52 4.59
C ARG A 132 -19.17 22.51 4.62
N SER A 133 -19.50 23.79 4.66
CA SER A 133 -18.54 24.88 4.80
C SER A 133 -18.34 25.34 6.24
N ASP A 134 -19.22 24.92 7.16
CA ASP A 134 -19.31 25.37 8.56
C ASP A 134 -18.76 24.37 9.57
N ILE A 135 -17.85 23.50 9.16
CA ILE A 135 -17.27 22.47 10.02
C ILE A 135 -16.48 23.11 11.17
N SER A 136 -16.84 22.71 12.39
CA SER A 136 -16.17 23.11 13.62
C SER A 136 -15.69 21.89 14.41
N ASN A 137 -14.75 22.09 15.35
CA ASN A 137 -14.27 21.01 16.23
C ASN A 137 -15.42 20.40 17.04
N VAL A 138 -16.33 21.23 17.55
CA VAL A 138 -17.48 20.76 18.35
C VAL A 138 -18.39 19.88 17.51
N MET A 139 -18.64 20.26 16.28
CA MET A 139 -19.48 19.48 15.36
C MET A 139 -18.84 18.15 14.99
N LEU A 140 -17.53 18.13 14.72
CA LEU A 140 -16.80 16.90 14.43
C LEU A 140 -16.85 15.94 15.63
N GLU A 141 -16.61 16.45 16.83
CA GLU A 141 -16.66 15.68 18.05
C GLU A 141 -18.06 15.09 18.29
N GLU A 142 -19.14 15.90 18.15
CA GLU A 142 -20.50 15.44 18.31
C GLU A 142 -20.89 14.33 17.31
N ILE A 143 -20.54 14.50 16.04
CA ILE A 143 -20.83 13.53 14.99
C ILE A 143 -20.09 12.22 15.25
N LEU A 144 -18.81 12.30 15.63
CA LEU A 144 -17.99 11.13 15.88
C LEU A 144 -18.39 10.39 17.14
N GLU A 145 -18.65 11.09 18.23
CA GLU A 145 -19.10 10.46 19.48
C GLU A 145 -20.45 9.75 19.29
N THR A 146 -21.39 10.37 18.57
CA THR A 146 -22.68 9.75 18.28
C THR A 146 -22.56 8.47 17.46
N ARG A 147 -21.48 8.31 16.68
CA ARG A 147 -21.26 7.20 15.74
C ARG A 147 -20.01 6.38 16.06
N ARG A 148 -19.43 6.56 17.21
CA ARG A 148 -18.17 5.90 17.63
C ARG A 148 -18.23 4.39 17.40
N GLU A 149 -19.30 3.73 17.80
CA GLU A 149 -19.49 2.28 17.69
C GLU A 149 -20.36 1.88 16.48
N HIS A 150 -20.35 2.69 15.42
CA HIS A 150 -21.14 2.37 14.24
C HIS A 150 -20.53 1.18 13.46
N PRO A 151 -21.23 0.07 13.27
CA PRO A 151 -20.67 -1.20 12.79
C PRO A 151 -20.09 -1.15 11.37
N LEU A 152 -20.46 -0.14 10.56
CA LEU A 152 -19.91 0.03 9.21
C LEU A 152 -18.65 0.91 9.18
N PHE A 153 -18.38 1.68 10.22
CA PHE A 153 -17.34 2.70 10.21
C PHE A 153 -16.23 2.40 11.23
N GLU A 154 -16.60 1.90 12.40
CA GLU A 154 -15.63 1.42 13.39
C GLU A 154 -14.80 0.27 12.79
N GLY A 155 -13.49 0.37 12.93
CA GLY A 155 -12.55 -0.60 12.37
C GLY A 155 -12.26 -0.41 10.88
N SER A 156 -13.04 0.42 10.15
CA SER A 156 -12.75 0.78 8.76
C SER A 156 -12.32 2.24 8.62
N LEU A 157 -13.16 3.20 8.95
CA LEU A 157 -12.86 4.62 8.81
C LEU A 157 -12.24 5.25 10.07
N TRP A 158 -12.49 4.67 11.25
CA TRP A 158 -11.85 5.07 12.50
C TRP A 158 -11.75 3.89 13.47
N ASN A 159 -10.85 4.01 14.43
CA ASN A 159 -10.74 3.06 15.53
C ASN A 159 -11.69 3.45 16.68
N LYS A 160 -11.94 2.50 17.59
CA LYS A 160 -12.84 2.69 18.75
C LYS A 160 -12.52 3.92 19.59
N ASP A 161 -11.24 4.27 19.71
CA ASP A 161 -10.79 5.40 20.53
C ASP A 161 -10.79 6.73 19.78
N LEU A 162 -11.21 6.77 18.51
CA LEU A 162 -11.20 7.95 17.64
C LEU A 162 -9.83 8.63 17.55
N THR A 163 -8.75 7.83 17.60
CA THR A 163 -7.37 8.29 17.50
C THR A 163 -6.70 7.95 16.18
N VAL A 164 -7.35 7.11 15.35
CA VAL A 164 -6.88 6.74 14.02
C VAL A 164 -8.02 6.86 13.03
N PHE A 165 -7.77 7.57 11.94
CA PHE A 165 -8.74 7.80 10.86
C PHE A 165 -8.18 7.26 9.55
N GLY A 166 -9.02 6.54 8.79
CA GLY A 166 -8.66 5.91 7.53
C GLY A 166 -9.21 6.64 6.31
N VAL A 167 -8.39 6.69 5.26
CA VAL A 167 -8.80 6.98 3.89
C VAL A 167 -8.48 5.75 3.06
N HIS A 168 -9.45 5.23 2.34
CA HIS A 168 -9.34 4.02 1.54
C HIS A 168 -9.70 4.31 0.10
N GLY A 169 -8.93 3.77 -0.82
CA GLY A 169 -9.23 3.81 -2.25
C GLY A 169 -8.88 2.48 -2.91
N TYR A 170 -9.44 2.23 -4.07
CA TYR A 170 -9.24 0.97 -4.78
C TYR A 170 -8.60 1.23 -6.13
N LEU A 171 -7.60 0.42 -6.47
CA LEU A 171 -7.01 0.38 -7.80
C LEU A 171 -8.02 -0.18 -8.81
N ASP A 172 -7.99 0.36 -10.01
CA ASP A 172 -8.71 -0.20 -11.14
C ASP A 172 -8.15 -1.61 -11.43
N PRO A 173 -8.98 -2.68 -11.40
CA PRO A 173 -8.54 -4.04 -11.67
C PRO A 173 -7.83 -4.19 -13.02
N ASP A 174 -8.30 -3.45 -14.03
CA ASP A 174 -7.78 -3.54 -15.40
C ASP A 174 -6.42 -2.87 -15.55
N LYS A 175 -6.07 -1.98 -14.62
CA LYS A 175 -4.77 -1.27 -14.58
C LYS A 175 -3.81 -1.81 -13.53
N ASN A 176 -4.15 -2.91 -12.84
CA ASN A 176 -3.37 -3.44 -11.73
C ASN A 176 -2.05 -4.12 -12.18
N THR A 177 -1.12 -3.33 -12.69
CA THR A 177 0.23 -3.75 -13.07
C THR A 177 1.26 -3.27 -12.06
N ASP A 178 2.45 -3.90 -12.01
CA ASP A 178 3.56 -3.50 -11.13
C ASP A 178 3.97 -2.04 -11.36
N SER A 179 3.98 -1.60 -12.62
CA SER A 179 4.31 -0.22 -12.99
C SER A 179 3.28 0.76 -12.43
N HIS A 180 2.00 0.46 -12.61
CA HIS A 180 0.92 1.33 -12.13
C HIS A 180 0.86 1.38 -10.59
N ARG A 181 1.02 0.23 -9.91
CA ARG A 181 1.11 0.21 -8.44
C ARG A 181 2.27 1.07 -7.92
N ARG A 182 3.43 1.00 -8.57
CA ARG A 182 4.59 1.82 -8.20
C ARG A 182 4.32 3.32 -8.42
N GLU A 183 3.71 3.68 -9.52
CA GLU A 183 3.32 5.06 -9.85
C GLU A 183 2.36 5.61 -8.78
N VAL A 184 1.26 4.91 -8.51
CA VAL A 184 0.28 5.28 -7.49
C VAL A 184 0.91 5.38 -6.11
N THR A 185 1.69 4.37 -5.70
CA THR A 185 2.35 4.38 -4.38
C THR A 185 3.31 5.56 -4.24
N THR A 186 4.08 5.88 -5.29
CA THR A 186 5.02 7.00 -5.28
C THR A 186 4.29 8.34 -5.23
N ALA A 187 3.23 8.50 -5.99
CA ALA A 187 2.42 9.71 -5.99
C ALA A 187 1.75 9.94 -4.63
N LEU A 188 1.17 8.88 -4.04
CA LEU A 188 0.59 8.97 -2.69
C LEU A 188 1.65 9.27 -1.62
N GLN A 189 2.84 8.69 -1.72
CA GLN A 189 3.92 9.02 -0.78
C GLN A 189 4.28 10.50 -0.84
N ALA A 190 4.30 11.10 -2.02
CA ALA A 190 4.53 12.55 -2.17
C ALA A 190 3.41 13.38 -1.51
N VAL A 191 2.15 12.96 -1.61
CA VAL A 191 1.04 13.61 -0.89
C VAL A 191 1.24 13.51 0.63
N LEU A 192 1.66 12.35 1.13
CA LEU A 192 1.92 12.15 2.56
C LEU A 192 3.08 13.05 3.05
N ASP A 193 4.15 13.15 2.27
CA ASP A 193 5.34 13.95 2.61
C ASP A 193 5.01 15.46 2.67
N ASP A 194 4.03 15.93 1.87
CA ASP A 194 3.57 17.33 1.88
C ASP A 194 2.61 17.64 3.04
N LEU A 195 1.94 16.62 3.59
CA LEU A 195 0.92 16.82 4.62
C LEU A 195 1.52 17.26 5.92
N LYS A 196 2.58 17.20 6.41
CA LYS A 196 3.14 17.63 7.73
C LYS A 196 2.04 17.67 8.81
N PRO A 197 1.44 16.55 9.17
CA PRO A 197 0.32 16.53 10.10
C PRO A 197 0.69 17.20 11.43
N THR A 198 -0.18 18.07 11.92
CA THR A 198 0.08 18.95 13.07
C THR A 198 0.29 18.17 14.35
N SER A 199 -0.33 17.01 14.53
CA SER A 199 -0.36 16.28 15.80
C SER A 199 -0.06 14.80 15.70
N GLY A 200 0.09 14.23 14.51
CA GLY A 200 0.13 12.80 14.38
C GLY A 200 1.06 12.26 13.31
N ARG A 201 0.88 11.00 13.02
CA ARG A 201 1.61 10.23 12.02
C ARG A 201 0.66 9.80 10.90
N VAL A 202 1.10 9.91 9.66
CA VAL A 202 0.39 9.32 8.52
C VAL A 202 1.15 8.10 8.03
N VAL A 203 0.42 7.02 7.76
CA VAL A 203 0.98 5.75 7.28
C VAL A 203 0.20 5.27 6.07
N LEU A 204 0.90 4.95 4.99
CA LEU A 204 0.33 4.29 3.83
C LEU A 204 0.40 2.77 4.01
N SER A 205 -0.67 2.07 3.66
CA SER A 205 -0.80 0.62 3.81
C SER A 205 -1.64 0.02 2.68
N GLY A 206 -1.73 -1.28 2.67
CA GLY A 206 -2.49 -2.05 1.68
C GLY A 206 -1.60 -2.98 0.87
N LEU A 207 -2.20 -4.02 0.29
CA LEU A 207 -1.46 -5.01 -0.46
C LEU A 207 -0.72 -4.43 -1.68
N PRO A 208 -1.31 -3.49 -2.47
CA PRO A 208 -0.59 -2.83 -3.57
C PRO A 208 0.67 -2.08 -3.11
N VAL A 209 0.61 -1.44 -1.94
CA VAL A 209 1.74 -0.72 -1.34
C VAL A 209 2.83 -1.71 -0.94
N LEU A 210 2.47 -2.79 -0.26
CA LEU A 210 3.41 -3.84 0.16
C LEU A 210 4.09 -4.50 -1.05
N ARG A 211 3.34 -4.82 -2.10
CA ARG A 211 3.87 -5.37 -3.36
C ARG A 211 4.86 -4.43 -4.05
N THR A 212 4.79 -3.15 -3.78
CA THR A 212 5.73 -2.15 -4.31
C THR A 212 6.93 -1.95 -3.40
N THR A 213 6.71 -1.85 -2.09
CA THR A 213 7.75 -1.46 -1.13
C THR A 213 8.67 -2.61 -0.74
N ILE A 214 8.15 -3.85 -0.64
CA ILE A 214 8.97 -5.02 -0.26
C ILE A 214 10.08 -5.30 -1.29
N PRO A 215 9.81 -5.39 -2.61
CA PRO A 215 10.86 -5.59 -3.60
C PRO A 215 11.92 -4.49 -3.56
N LEU A 216 11.52 -3.23 -3.44
CA LEU A 216 12.45 -2.10 -3.37
C LEU A 216 13.35 -2.18 -2.13
N ALA A 217 12.81 -2.57 -0.98
CA ALA A 217 13.59 -2.77 0.23
C ALA A 217 14.60 -3.92 0.08
N LEU A 218 14.16 -5.04 -0.52
CA LEU A 218 15.04 -6.18 -0.79
C LEU A 218 16.16 -5.83 -1.79
N GLU A 219 15.85 -5.11 -2.86
CA GLU A 219 16.85 -4.63 -3.82
C GLU A 219 17.88 -3.73 -3.15
N ALA A 220 17.43 -2.82 -2.27
CA ALA A 220 18.32 -1.93 -1.52
C ALA A 220 19.24 -2.71 -0.56
N ASP A 221 18.70 -3.71 0.13
CA ASP A 221 19.49 -4.52 1.07
C ASP A 221 20.44 -5.48 0.33
N MET A 222 20.03 -6.07 -0.77
CA MET A 222 20.91 -6.88 -1.63
C MET A 222 22.06 -6.04 -2.20
N SER A 223 21.79 -4.82 -2.63
CA SER A 223 22.82 -3.91 -3.15
C SER A 223 23.87 -3.57 -2.09
N LYS A 224 23.46 -3.37 -0.82
CA LYS A 224 24.37 -3.17 0.31
C LYS A 224 25.21 -4.42 0.58
N LEU A 225 24.59 -5.61 0.60
CA LEU A 225 25.28 -6.87 0.84
C LEU A 225 26.30 -7.19 -0.26
N LEU A 226 25.96 -6.96 -1.52
CA LEU A 226 26.89 -7.14 -2.65
C LEU A 226 28.04 -6.14 -2.58
N GLY A 227 27.78 -4.88 -2.19
CA GLY A 227 28.84 -3.87 -1.98
C GLY A 227 29.84 -4.25 -0.88
N ILE A 228 29.36 -4.90 0.19
CA ILE A 228 30.24 -5.38 1.29
C ILE A 228 31.01 -6.64 0.88
N GLY A 229 30.43 -7.50 0.03
CA GLY A 229 31.08 -8.75 -0.39
C GLY A 229 32.15 -8.60 -1.48
N ILE A 230 32.33 -7.40 -2.04
CA ILE A 230 33.33 -7.09 -3.08
C ILE A 230 34.59 -6.45 -2.48
N ILE A 231 34.60 -6.06 -1.21
CA ILE A 231 35.75 -5.55 -0.45
C ILE A 231 36.44 -6.70 0.28
#